data_085e492166b0917a1fd89a88f7bb2eb8
#
_entry.id   085e492166b0917a1fd89a88f7bb2eb8
#
_cell.length_a   1.000
_cell.length_b   1.000
_cell.length_c   1.000
_cell.angle_alpha   90.00
_cell.angle_beta   90.00
_cell.angle_gamma   90.00
#
_symmetry.space_group_name_H-M   'P 1'
#
loop_
_entity.id
_entity.type
_entity.pdbx_description
1 polymer ?
#
loop_
_entity_poly.entity_id
_entity_poly.type
_entity_poly.pdbx_seq_one_letter_code
_entity_poly.pdbx_strand_id
1 'polypeptide(L)'
;MFPDTTMRMFLIVAMSVALSGCYYLQAAQGQLQVLNKRVPIAELIQDPEIPDDLDARLQLIVEARQFSISELGLPDNDSYLSYSDIGRDFVVWNVYAAPEFSLEPKHWCYPIVGCVSYRGYFSEDAANRVAAKLGRRGYDVAVGGVTAYSTLGRFDDPVLNTMMRWNDVQLVAVLFHELAHQLLYIKDDTAFNESFATTVEEIGIERWLEQRGKHDEIAAYRKRKELHRRLVRLADVAGQDLNAYFAETLDPDEKRLLKEHRLELLSENVAAELQQAGRTPDHWLSGKLNNAHLIPMTLYEGRVPAFRALLVACHEDIECFYAQSRMLSDLDKPERDSRLDELARQDVAARSPWNSINTRLTAY
;
A
#
# COMPACT_ATOMS: atom_id res chain seq x y z
N MET A 1 27.99 42.25 26.12
CA MET A 1 28.42 41.71 24.81
C MET A 1 28.09 40.23 24.74
N PHE A 2 26.81 39.91 24.57
CA PHE A 2 26.31 38.56 24.34
C PHE A 2 25.10 38.63 23.38
N PRO A 3 25.30 38.63 22.08
CA PRO A 3 24.20 38.32 21.17
C PRO A 3 24.49 37.23 20.11
N ASP A 4 25.69 36.60 20.10
CA ASP A 4 26.08 35.82 18.90
C ASP A 4 25.56 34.37 18.92
N THR A 5 25.49 33.71 20.05
CA THR A 5 25.07 32.29 20.18
C THR A 5 23.56 32.11 20.07
N THR A 6 22.77 32.98 20.61
CA THR A 6 21.29 32.98 20.53
C THR A 6 20.83 33.32 19.10
N MET A 7 21.46 34.27 18.45
CA MET A 7 21.15 34.65 17.08
C MET A 7 21.57 33.57 16.08
N ARG A 8 22.72 32.89 16.28
CA ARG A 8 23.11 31.71 15.50
C ARG A 8 22.18 30.53 15.70
N MET A 9 21.72 30.28 16.91
CA MET A 9 20.74 29.23 17.21
C MET A 9 19.39 29.52 16.58
N PHE A 10 18.93 30.79 16.59
CA PHE A 10 17.71 31.23 15.90
C PHE A 10 17.85 31.09 14.37
N LEU A 11 18.98 31.43 13.79
CA LEU A 11 19.27 31.28 12.34
C LEU A 11 19.31 29.79 11.93
N ILE A 12 19.89 28.92 12.74
CA ILE A 12 19.95 27.48 12.47
C ILE A 12 18.55 26.86 12.57
N VAL A 13 17.76 27.26 13.57
CA VAL A 13 16.37 26.81 13.72
C VAL A 13 15.50 27.35 12.58
N ALA A 14 15.63 28.62 12.20
CA ALA A 14 14.91 29.22 11.09
C ALA A 14 15.30 28.58 9.74
N MET A 15 16.58 28.22 9.55
CA MET A 15 17.06 27.56 8.34
C MET A 15 16.65 26.09 8.29
N SER A 16 16.58 25.37 9.41
CA SER A 16 16.03 24.01 9.49
C SER A 16 14.51 23.99 9.26
N VAL A 17 13.77 24.96 9.75
CA VAL A 17 12.33 25.14 9.48
C VAL A 17 12.09 25.53 8.02
N ALA A 18 12.93 26.36 7.40
CA ALA A 18 12.83 26.71 6.00
C ALA A 18 13.11 25.54 5.04
N LEU A 19 14.05 24.66 5.38
CA LEU A 19 14.36 23.45 4.60
C LEU A 19 13.28 22.35 4.71
N SER A 20 12.61 22.25 5.84
CA SER A 20 11.44 21.38 6.04
C SER A 20 10.18 22.01 5.41
N GLY A 21 10.09 23.34 5.39
CA GLY A 21 8.95 24.12 4.88
C GLY A 21 8.64 23.89 3.41
N CYS A 22 9.67 23.72 2.57
CA CYS A 22 9.48 23.46 1.13
C CYS A 22 8.73 22.14 0.86
N TYR A 23 8.92 21.12 1.68
CA TYR A 23 8.19 19.87 1.53
C TYR A 23 6.72 20.03 1.91
N TYR A 24 6.45 20.59 3.08
CA TYR A 24 5.07 20.81 3.54
C TYR A 24 4.31 21.76 2.64
N LEU A 25 4.99 22.75 2.07
CA LEU A 25 4.38 23.69 1.13
C LEU A 25 3.93 22.98 -0.15
N GLN A 26 4.80 22.13 -0.77
CA GLN A 26 4.41 21.37 -1.96
C GLN A 26 3.31 20.35 -1.65
N ALA A 27 3.33 19.73 -0.46
CA ALA A 27 2.30 18.80 -0.04
C ALA A 27 0.95 19.52 0.14
N ALA A 28 0.94 20.67 0.81
CA ALA A 28 -0.26 21.49 0.98
C ALA A 28 -0.80 22.01 -0.36
N GLN A 29 0.08 22.50 -1.26
CA GLN A 29 -0.33 22.95 -2.59
C GLN A 29 -0.92 21.81 -3.43
N GLY A 30 -0.28 20.63 -3.42
CA GLY A 30 -0.78 19.47 -4.13
C GLY A 30 -2.12 19.00 -3.61
N GLN A 31 -2.28 18.92 -2.27
CA GLN A 31 -3.55 18.59 -1.64
C GLN A 31 -4.65 19.62 -1.97
N LEU A 32 -4.35 20.91 -1.88
CA LEU A 32 -5.30 21.97 -2.26
C LEU A 32 -5.71 21.87 -3.73
N GLN A 33 -4.79 21.51 -4.63
CA GLN A 33 -5.11 21.29 -6.04
C GLN A 33 -6.14 20.18 -6.21
N VAL A 34 -5.98 19.05 -5.49
CA VAL A 34 -6.93 17.94 -5.51
C VAL A 34 -8.29 18.40 -4.97
N LEU A 35 -8.30 19.07 -3.82
CA LEU A 35 -9.55 19.48 -3.16
C LEU A 35 -10.31 20.56 -3.95
N ASN A 36 -9.60 21.51 -4.57
CA ASN A 36 -10.22 22.62 -5.33
C ASN A 36 -10.84 22.16 -6.67
N LYS A 37 -10.49 20.97 -7.15
CA LYS A 37 -11.05 20.39 -8.39
C LYS A 37 -12.21 19.43 -8.14
N ARG A 38 -12.63 19.27 -6.89
CA ARG A 38 -13.72 18.39 -6.54
C ARG A 38 -15.05 18.88 -7.11
N VAL A 39 -15.79 17.97 -7.74
CA VAL A 39 -17.18 18.14 -8.14
C VAL A 39 -17.97 17.01 -7.50
N PRO A 40 -19.13 17.29 -6.86
CA PRO A 40 -19.98 16.23 -6.32
C PRO A 40 -20.38 15.22 -7.40
N ILE A 41 -20.25 13.93 -7.13
CA ILE A 41 -20.61 12.88 -8.09
C ILE A 41 -22.10 12.99 -8.44
N ALA A 42 -22.96 13.32 -7.46
CA ALA A 42 -24.38 13.51 -7.68
C ALA A 42 -24.73 14.63 -8.68
N GLU A 43 -23.88 15.62 -8.85
CA GLU A 43 -24.02 16.66 -9.88
C GLU A 43 -23.53 16.16 -11.24
N LEU A 44 -22.40 15.45 -11.28
CA LEU A 44 -21.80 14.95 -12.51
C LEU A 44 -22.71 13.94 -13.23
N ILE A 45 -23.32 12.99 -12.52
CA ILE A 45 -24.21 11.98 -13.10
C ILE A 45 -25.55 12.57 -13.62
N GLN A 46 -25.83 13.86 -13.34
CA GLN A 46 -26.96 14.58 -13.88
C GLN A 46 -26.60 15.46 -15.08
N ASP A 47 -25.30 15.60 -15.37
CA ASP A 47 -24.82 16.40 -16.50
C ASP A 47 -24.99 15.59 -17.80
N PRO A 48 -25.83 16.07 -18.76
CA PRO A 48 -26.03 15.34 -20.01
C PRO A 48 -24.80 15.32 -20.94
N GLU A 49 -23.77 16.08 -20.63
CA GLU A 49 -22.53 16.13 -21.40
C GLU A 49 -21.42 15.24 -20.79
N ILE A 50 -21.67 14.56 -19.66
CA ILE A 50 -20.70 13.64 -19.10
C ILE A 50 -20.44 12.45 -20.07
N PRO A 51 -19.17 12.03 -20.29
CA PRO A 51 -18.90 10.82 -21.06
C PRO A 51 -19.55 9.57 -20.43
N ASP A 52 -20.18 8.73 -21.25
CA ASP A 52 -20.93 7.53 -20.80
C ASP A 52 -20.07 6.58 -19.94
N ASP A 53 -18.78 6.43 -20.27
CA ASP A 53 -17.86 5.57 -19.52
C ASP A 53 -17.51 6.15 -18.14
N LEU A 54 -17.40 7.47 -18.02
CA LEU A 54 -17.20 8.13 -16.74
C LEU A 54 -18.46 8.07 -15.89
N ASP A 55 -19.65 8.33 -16.47
CA ASP A 55 -20.92 8.26 -15.78
C ASP A 55 -21.13 6.86 -15.18
N ALA A 56 -21.00 5.78 -15.99
CA ALA A 56 -21.13 4.41 -15.52
C ALA A 56 -20.19 4.08 -14.35
N ARG A 57 -18.95 4.58 -14.39
CA ARG A 57 -17.96 4.37 -13.31
C ARG A 57 -18.28 5.17 -12.06
N LEU A 58 -18.79 6.39 -12.19
CA LEU A 58 -19.21 7.18 -11.04
C LEU A 58 -20.45 6.57 -10.37
N GLN A 59 -21.38 6.04 -11.13
CA GLN A 59 -22.52 5.28 -10.59
C GLN A 59 -22.05 4.02 -9.85
N LEU A 60 -21.09 3.26 -10.41
CA LEU A 60 -20.48 2.11 -9.75
C LEU A 60 -19.85 2.49 -8.40
N ILE A 61 -19.14 3.64 -8.32
CA ILE A 61 -18.56 4.16 -7.07
C ILE A 61 -19.64 4.45 -6.04
N VAL A 62 -20.74 5.10 -6.44
CA VAL A 62 -21.86 5.41 -5.53
C VAL A 62 -22.46 4.12 -4.95
N GLU A 63 -22.68 3.10 -5.79
CA GLU A 63 -23.17 1.80 -5.35
C GLU A 63 -22.18 1.09 -4.41
N ALA A 64 -20.89 1.09 -4.76
CA ALA A 64 -19.84 0.49 -3.94
C ALA A 64 -19.69 1.22 -2.60
N ARG A 65 -19.83 2.55 -2.60
CA ARG A 65 -19.81 3.36 -1.38
C ARG A 65 -20.97 3.02 -0.44
N GLN A 66 -22.19 2.87 -0.99
CA GLN A 66 -23.34 2.44 -0.20
C GLN A 66 -23.15 1.03 0.36
N PHE A 67 -22.65 0.09 -0.46
CA PHE A 67 -22.33 -1.27 -0.03
C PHE A 67 -21.27 -1.28 1.09
N SER A 68 -20.26 -0.43 0.99
CA SER A 68 -19.20 -0.36 2.01
C SER A 68 -19.72 0.02 3.40
N ILE A 69 -20.80 0.82 3.46
CA ILE A 69 -21.47 1.18 4.71
C ILE A 69 -22.34 0.03 5.21
N SER A 70 -23.26 -0.45 4.35
CA SER A 70 -24.32 -1.40 4.78
C SER A 70 -23.80 -2.81 5.03
N GLU A 71 -22.83 -3.28 4.22
CA GLU A 71 -22.38 -4.68 4.24
C GLU A 71 -20.99 -4.87 4.85
N LEU A 72 -20.14 -3.82 4.83
CA LEU A 72 -18.81 -3.88 5.37
C LEU A 72 -18.64 -3.09 6.67
N GLY A 73 -19.62 -2.27 7.08
CA GLY A 73 -19.50 -1.43 8.27
C GLY A 73 -18.37 -0.40 8.19
N LEU A 74 -17.95 -0.01 6.98
CA LEU A 74 -16.94 1.02 6.79
C LEU A 74 -17.51 2.41 7.08
N PRO A 75 -16.68 3.43 7.33
CA PRO A 75 -17.16 4.74 7.78
C PRO A 75 -18.17 5.40 6.83
N ASP A 76 -19.29 5.86 7.37
CA ASP A 76 -20.27 6.69 6.68
C ASP A 76 -19.88 8.16 6.82
N ASN A 77 -19.12 8.66 5.83
CA ASN A 77 -18.65 10.04 5.75
C ASN A 77 -18.66 10.52 4.29
N ASP A 78 -18.24 11.76 4.03
CA ASP A 78 -18.30 12.38 2.69
C ASP A 78 -17.13 11.99 1.77
N SER A 79 -16.20 11.10 2.20
CA SER A 79 -15.13 10.61 1.34
C SER A 79 -15.68 9.80 0.16
N TYR A 80 -15.11 10.03 -1.02
CA TYR A 80 -15.45 9.37 -2.30
C TYR A 80 -16.86 9.67 -2.83
N LEU A 81 -17.51 10.75 -2.33
CA LEU A 81 -18.74 11.29 -2.88
C LEU A 81 -18.51 12.43 -3.89
N SER A 82 -17.27 12.79 -4.13
CA SER A 82 -16.87 13.76 -5.16
C SER A 82 -15.82 13.16 -6.10
N TYR A 83 -15.72 13.73 -7.30
CA TYR A 83 -14.72 13.38 -8.30
C TYR A 83 -13.76 14.55 -8.54
N SER A 84 -12.49 14.28 -8.77
CA SER A 84 -11.50 15.30 -9.10
C SER A 84 -10.61 14.85 -10.26
N ASP A 85 -10.71 15.55 -11.40
CA ASP A 85 -9.78 15.39 -12.51
C ASP A 85 -8.56 16.29 -12.31
N ILE A 86 -7.47 15.69 -11.91
CA ILE A 86 -6.20 16.40 -11.68
C ILE A 86 -5.35 16.54 -12.95
N GLY A 87 -5.76 15.92 -14.07
CA GLY A 87 -5.12 16.07 -15.39
C GLY A 87 -3.74 15.43 -15.49
N ARG A 88 -3.48 14.37 -14.72
CA ARG A 88 -2.20 13.63 -14.74
C ARG A 88 -2.42 12.16 -14.38
N ASP A 89 -1.42 11.31 -14.66
CA ASP A 89 -1.52 9.86 -14.51
C ASP A 89 -1.39 9.35 -13.08
N PHE A 90 -0.72 10.08 -12.21
CA PHE A 90 -0.53 9.74 -10.81
C PHE A 90 -0.81 10.93 -9.92
N VAL A 91 -1.43 10.68 -8.78
CA VAL A 91 -1.71 11.74 -7.81
C VAL A 91 -0.46 12.13 -7.03
N VAL A 92 0.38 11.15 -6.69
CA VAL A 92 1.63 11.31 -5.93
C VAL A 92 2.70 10.40 -6.54
N TRP A 93 3.96 10.78 -6.42
CA TRP A 93 5.12 9.94 -6.70
C TRP A 93 5.83 9.64 -5.38
N ASN A 94 5.86 8.37 -4.99
CA ASN A 94 6.56 7.91 -3.79
C ASN A 94 8.02 7.65 -4.09
N VAL A 95 8.90 8.20 -3.26
CA VAL A 95 10.34 7.91 -3.24
C VAL A 95 10.61 6.90 -2.12
N TYR A 96 11.14 5.74 -2.49
CA TYR A 96 11.63 4.71 -1.60
C TYR A 96 13.15 4.75 -1.59
N ALA A 97 13.78 4.50 -0.46
CA ALA A 97 15.23 4.46 -0.36
C ALA A 97 15.69 3.48 0.72
N ALA A 98 16.79 2.77 0.46
CA ALA A 98 17.47 1.92 1.44
C ALA A 98 19.00 2.08 1.28
N PRO A 99 19.81 1.85 2.34
CA PRO A 99 21.27 1.82 2.18
C PRO A 99 21.71 0.73 1.21
N GLU A 100 22.87 0.90 0.58
CA GLU A 100 23.40 -0.04 -0.44
C GLU A 100 23.45 -1.49 0.04
N PHE A 101 23.78 -1.72 1.31
CA PHE A 101 23.89 -3.05 1.92
C PHE A 101 22.95 -3.23 3.10
N SER A 102 21.69 -2.79 2.93
CA SER A 102 20.62 -3.01 3.91
C SER A 102 19.27 -2.97 3.20
N LEU A 103 18.33 -3.78 3.65
CA LEU A 103 16.92 -3.70 3.23
C LEU A 103 16.10 -2.85 4.19
N GLU A 104 16.70 -2.33 5.26
CA GLU A 104 16.05 -1.42 6.19
C GLU A 104 15.67 -0.13 5.44
N PRO A 105 14.39 0.19 5.27
CA PRO A 105 13.99 1.37 4.53
C PRO A 105 14.39 2.64 5.27
N LYS A 106 14.76 3.66 4.50
CA LYS A 106 14.83 4.99 5.05
C LYS A 106 13.44 5.43 5.50
N HIS A 107 13.32 5.84 6.77
CA HIS A 107 12.08 6.39 7.29
C HIS A 107 12.02 7.91 7.17
N TRP A 108 10.80 8.41 6.93
CA TRP A 108 10.44 9.83 7.02
C TRP A 108 9.32 10.00 8.02
N CYS A 109 9.55 10.83 9.03
CA CYS A 109 8.62 10.98 10.15
C CYS A 109 7.81 12.27 10.04
N TYR A 110 6.52 12.18 10.27
CA TYR A 110 5.55 13.27 10.21
C TYR A 110 4.73 13.33 11.50
N PRO A 111 4.26 14.52 11.91
CA PRO A 111 3.55 14.66 13.19
C PRO A 111 2.27 13.83 13.30
N ILE A 112 1.60 13.58 12.16
CA ILE A 112 0.26 12.96 12.12
C ILE A 112 0.36 11.47 11.85
N VAL A 113 0.96 11.08 10.70
CA VAL A 113 1.00 9.68 10.24
C VAL A 113 2.16 8.89 10.86
N GLY A 114 3.05 9.54 11.59
CA GLY A 114 4.24 8.91 12.14
C GLY A 114 5.36 8.73 11.12
N CYS A 115 6.19 7.71 11.32
CA CYS A 115 7.30 7.38 10.44
C CYS A 115 6.85 6.36 9.38
N VAL A 116 7.05 6.70 8.12
CA VAL A 116 6.70 5.84 6.97
C VAL A 116 7.94 5.55 6.14
N SER A 117 7.93 4.44 5.42
CA SER A 117 9.05 3.93 4.64
C SER A 117 9.16 4.54 3.23
N TYR A 118 8.41 5.60 2.95
CA TYR A 118 8.45 6.33 1.69
C TYR A 118 8.17 7.82 1.89
N ARG A 119 8.40 8.62 0.85
CA ARG A 119 8.07 10.05 0.84
C ARG A 119 7.37 10.43 -0.44
N GLY A 120 6.12 10.89 -0.34
CA GLY A 120 5.28 11.27 -1.46
C GLY A 120 5.53 12.71 -1.95
N TYR A 121 5.47 12.90 -3.25
CA TYR A 121 5.56 14.18 -3.92
C TYR A 121 4.45 14.35 -4.95
N PHE A 122 3.79 15.50 -4.99
CA PHE A 122 2.78 15.81 -6.00
C PHE A 122 3.37 16.19 -7.39
N SER A 123 4.70 16.16 -7.51
CA SER A 123 5.44 16.40 -8.75
C SER A 123 6.48 15.31 -8.98
N GLU A 124 6.45 14.68 -10.15
CA GLU A 124 7.43 13.68 -10.57
C GLU A 124 8.85 14.23 -10.55
N ASP A 125 9.05 15.45 -11.09
CA ASP A 125 10.36 16.10 -11.08
C ASP A 125 10.89 16.32 -9.65
N ALA A 126 10.01 16.66 -8.70
CA ALA A 126 10.41 16.84 -7.30
C ALA A 126 10.82 15.48 -6.67
N ALA A 127 10.10 14.40 -6.96
CA ALA A 127 10.45 13.05 -6.54
C ALA A 127 11.82 12.64 -7.12
N ASN A 128 12.00 12.81 -8.43
CA ASN A 128 13.24 12.45 -9.15
C ASN A 128 14.46 13.25 -8.66
N ARG A 129 14.30 14.56 -8.36
CA ARG A 129 15.38 15.36 -7.77
C ARG A 129 15.81 14.83 -6.40
N VAL A 130 14.85 14.41 -5.58
CA VAL A 130 15.16 13.83 -4.25
C VAL A 130 15.77 12.46 -4.40
N ALA A 131 15.27 11.62 -5.29
CA ALA A 131 15.83 10.32 -5.62
C ALA A 131 17.30 10.45 -6.05
N ALA A 132 17.62 11.34 -6.98
CA ALA A 132 18.97 11.61 -7.43
C ALA A 132 19.88 12.12 -6.29
N LYS A 133 19.35 12.94 -5.37
CA LYS A 133 20.11 13.42 -4.19
C LYS A 133 20.43 12.26 -3.22
N LEU A 134 19.51 11.33 -3.02
CA LEU A 134 19.72 10.15 -2.18
C LEU A 134 20.69 9.16 -2.83
N GLY A 135 20.56 8.92 -4.14
CA GLY A 135 21.51 8.10 -4.89
C GLY A 135 22.97 8.60 -4.78
N ARG A 136 23.19 9.91 -4.88
CA ARG A 136 24.53 10.51 -4.65
C ARG A 136 25.05 10.34 -3.21
N ARG A 137 24.20 9.95 -2.26
CA ARG A 137 24.59 9.66 -0.87
C ARG A 137 24.77 8.17 -0.60
N GLY A 138 24.75 7.33 -1.65
CA GLY A 138 24.95 5.89 -1.54
C GLY A 138 23.70 5.10 -1.16
N TYR A 139 22.51 5.69 -1.36
CA TYR A 139 21.25 4.94 -1.22
C TYR A 139 20.84 4.29 -2.53
N ASP A 140 20.34 3.09 -2.46
CA ASP A 140 19.44 2.54 -3.49
C ASP A 140 18.13 3.31 -3.43
N VAL A 141 17.61 3.71 -4.58
CA VAL A 141 16.39 4.53 -4.65
C VAL A 141 15.47 4.04 -5.75
N ALA A 142 14.18 4.08 -5.49
CA ALA A 142 13.13 3.83 -6.47
C ALA A 142 12.05 4.91 -6.38
N VAL A 143 11.44 5.26 -7.52
CA VAL A 143 10.32 6.21 -7.60
C VAL A 143 9.14 5.51 -8.25
N GLY A 144 8.01 5.48 -7.57
CA GLY A 144 6.76 4.87 -8.05
C GLY A 144 5.59 5.85 -8.05
N GLY A 145 4.82 5.86 -9.13
CA GLY A 145 3.57 6.62 -9.21
C GLY A 145 2.46 5.96 -8.42
N VAL A 146 1.68 6.77 -7.70
CA VAL A 146 0.54 6.34 -6.87
C VAL A 146 -0.74 6.91 -7.47
N THR A 147 -1.73 6.05 -7.65
CA THR A 147 -2.99 6.40 -8.31
C THR A 147 -4.11 6.77 -7.35
N ALA A 148 -4.02 6.34 -6.08
CA ALA A 148 -4.95 6.70 -5.02
C ALA A 148 -4.19 6.89 -3.70
N TYR A 149 -4.76 7.63 -2.77
CA TYR A 149 -4.28 7.74 -1.39
C TYR A 149 -5.42 8.21 -0.49
N SER A 150 -5.33 7.90 0.79
CA SER A 150 -6.27 8.37 1.80
C SER A 150 -5.63 9.43 2.69
N THR A 151 -6.40 10.44 3.05
CA THR A 151 -6.05 11.39 4.12
C THR A 151 -6.48 10.89 5.51
N LEU A 152 -6.84 9.63 5.62
CA LEU A 152 -7.33 8.98 6.84
C LEU A 152 -8.59 9.67 7.40
N GLY A 153 -9.49 10.13 6.51
CA GLY A 153 -10.72 10.82 6.87
C GLY A 153 -10.53 12.24 7.42
N ARG A 154 -9.33 12.85 7.27
CA ARG A 154 -9.08 14.25 7.66
C ARG A 154 -9.67 15.26 6.69
N PHE A 155 -9.81 14.85 5.45
CA PHE A 155 -10.52 15.54 4.38
C PHE A 155 -11.47 14.55 3.73
N ASP A 156 -12.50 15.06 3.05
CA ASP A 156 -13.37 14.26 2.22
C ASP A 156 -12.63 13.93 0.93
N ASP A 157 -11.92 12.80 0.91
CA ASP A 157 -11.09 12.39 -0.21
C ASP A 157 -11.95 12.15 -1.47
N PRO A 158 -11.62 12.75 -2.64
CA PRO A 158 -12.36 12.51 -3.86
C PRO A 158 -11.92 11.21 -4.55
N VAL A 159 -12.80 10.68 -5.38
CA VAL A 159 -12.41 9.77 -6.46
C VAL A 159 -11.58 10.55 -7.48
N LEU A 160 -10.47 9.98 -7.94
CA LEU A 160 -9.54 10.65 -8.84
C LEU A 160 -9.61 10.10 -10.26
N ASN A 161 -9.37 10.95 -11.28
CA ASN A 161 -9.20 10.49 -12.67
C ASN A 161 -8.10 9.43 -12.80
N THR A 162 -7.09 9.44 -11.94
CA THR A 162 -6.01 8.45 -11.90
C THR A 162 -6.51 7.04 -11.57
N MET A 163 -7.63 6.91 -10.85
CA MET A 163 -8.29 5.66 -10.52
C MET A 163 -9.12 5.11 -11.69
N MET A 164 -9.54 5.96 -12.63
CA MET A 164 -10.40 5.60 -13.76
C MET A 164 -9.72 4.71 -14.81
N ARG A 165 -8.43 4.45 -14.70
CA ARG A 165 -7.71 3.49 -15.58
C ARG A 165 -7.88 2.03 -15.18
N TRP A 166 -8.34 1.75 -13.96
CA TRP A 166 -8.54 0.41 -13.46
C TRP A 166 -9.84 -0.19 -13.99
N ASN A 167 -9.95 -1.50 -14.04
CA ASN A 167 -11.24 -2.13 -14.27
C ASN A 167 -12.16 -1.96 -13.05
N ASP A 168 -13.44 -2.25 -13.21
CA ASP A 168 -14.46 -2.02 -12.20
C ASP A 168 -14.14 -2.71 -10.86
N VAL A 169 -13.68 -3.97 -10.91
CA VAL A 169 -13.32 -4.72 -9.68
C VAL A 169 -12.14 -4.07 -8.96
N GLN A 170 -11.14 -3.57 -9.71
CA GLN A 170 -10.00 -2.89 -9.11
C GLN A 170 -10.38 -1.51 -8.54
N LEU A 171 -11.28 -0.81 -9.23
CA LEU A 171 -11.79 0.49 -8.78
C LEU A 171 -12.54 0.36 -7.45
N VAL A 172 -13.42 -0.64 -7.34
CA VAL A 172 -14.15 -0.93 -6.09
C VAL A 172 -13.20 -1.45 -5.00
N ALA A 173 -12.22 -2.27 -5.37
CA ALA A 173 -11.23 -2.81 -4.43
C ALA A 173 -10.45 -1.69 -3.73
N VAL A 174 -9.93 -0.73 -4.50
CA VAL A 174 -9.18 0.39 -3.93
C VAL A 174 -10.06 1.29 -3.07
N LEU A 175 -11.33 1.47 -3.45
CA LEU A 175 -12.29 2.21 -2.61
C LEU A 175 -12.44 1.58 -1.23
N PHE A 176 -12.62 0.27 -1.15
CA PHE A 176 -12.72 -0.44 0.13
C PHE A 176 -11.42 -0.39 0.93
N HIS A 177 -10.27 -0.52 0.25
CA HIS A 177 -8.95 -0.41 0.84
C HIS A 177 -8.74 0.95 1.53
N GLU A 178 -9.00 2.04 0.80
CA GLU A 178 -8.81 3.40 1.34
C GLU A 178 -9.80 3.74 2.46
N LEU A 179 -11.03 3.23 2.39
CA LEU A 179 -12.01 3.37 3.47
C LEU A 179 -11.62 2.55 4.71
N ALA A 180 -10.96 1.41 4.54
CA ALA A 180 -10.47 0.61 5.66
C ALA A 180 -9.40 1.36 6.47
N HIS A 181 -8.54 2.14 5.81
CA HIS A 181 -7.58 3.02 6.51
C HIS A 181 -8.26 4.09 7.37
N GLN A 182 -9.49 4.49 7.04
CA GLN A 182 -10.27 5.42 7.88
C GLN A 182 -10.93 4.72 9.08
N LEU A 183 -11.15 3.41 9.00
CA LEU A 183 -11.71 2.61 10.10
C LEU A 183 -10.67 2.29 11.19
N LEU A 184 -9.45 1.93 10.77
CA LEU A 184 -8.37 1.56 11.68
C LEU A 184 -7.01 1.92 11.08
N TYR A 185 -6.25 2.74 11.81
CA TYR A 185 -4.89 3.13 11.45
C TYR A 185 -4.01 3.26 12.69
N ILE A 186 -2.86 2.61 12.68
CA ILE A 186 -1.84 2.68 13.73
C ILE A 186 -0.68 3.55 13.24
N LYS A 187 -0.33 4.56 14.03
CA LYS A 187 0.85 5.36 13.76
C LYS A 187 2.12 4.49 13.82
N ASP A 188 3.07 4.74 12.93
CA ASP A 188 4.38 4.06 12.86
C ASP A 188 4.32 2.55 12.52
N ASP A 189 3.19 2.02 12.03
CA ASP A 189 3.06 0.61 11.65
C ASP A 189 2.41 0.43 10.27
N THR A 190 3.16 0.75 9.21
CA THR A 190 2.69 0.63 7.83
C THR A 190 2.29 -0.80 7.50
N ALA A 191 3.08 -1.81 7.92
CA ALA A 191 2.80 -3.21 7.60
C ALA A 191 1.47 -3.70 8.16
N PHE A 192 1.12 -3.30 9.38
CA PHE A 192 -0.19 -3.56 9.97
C PHE A 192 -1.30 -2.89 9.16
N ASN A 193 -1.17 -1.59 8.92
CA ASN A 193 -2.20 -0.77 8.28
C ASN A 193 -2.54 -1.28 6.87
N GLU A 194 -1.51 -1.53 6.05
CA GLU A 194 -1.69 -2.02 4.68
C GLU A 194 -2.27 -3.43 4.64
N SER A 195 -1.80 -4.33 5.53
CA SER A 195 -2.32 -5.70 5.56
C SER A 195 -3.76 -5.77 6.09
N PHE A 196 -4.13 -4.91 7.05
CA PHE A 196 -5.51 -4.77 7.49
C PHE A 196 -6.40 -4.30 6.34
N ALA A 197 -6.02 -3.20 5.68
CA ALA A 197 -6.79 -2.63 4.56
C ALA A 197 -6.90 -3.61 3.39
N THR A 198 -5.82 -4.32 3.03
CA THR A 198 -5.83 -5.38 2.01
C THR A 198 -6.79 -6.51 2.38
N THR A 199 -6.85 -6.91 3.65
CA THR A 199 -7.78 -7.97 4.08
C THR A 199 -9.23 -7.51 3.99
N VAL A 200 -9.54 -6.27 4.40
CA VAL A 200 -10.88 -5.68 4.26
C VAL A 200 -11.28 -5.54 2.78
N GLU A 201 -10.35 -5.10 1.93
CA GLU A 201 -10.52 -5.07 0.47
C GLU A 201 -10.92 -6.43 -0.08
N GLU A 202 -10.20 -7.50 0.28
CA GLU A 202 -10.46 -8.86 -0.20
C GLU A 202 -11.83 -9.38 0.25
N ILE A 203 -12.18 -9.20 1.52
CA ILE A 203 -13.52 -9.53 2.05
C ILE A 203 -14.59 -8.75 1.29
N GLY A 204 -14.39 -7.44 1.14
CA GLY A 204 -15.34 -6.54 0.51
C GLY A 204 -15.61 -6.92 -0.94
N ILE A 205 -14.57 -7.17 -1.73
CA ILE A 205 -14.71 -7.55 -3.14
C ILE A 205 -15.40 -8.90 -3.29
N GLU A 206 -15.06 -9.91 -2.48
CA GLU A 206 -15.72 -11.20 -2.56
C GLU A 206 -17.21 -11.09 -2.25
N ARG A 207 -17.60 -10.39 -1.18
CA ARG A 207 -19.01 -10.17 -0.84
C ARG A 207 -19.75 -9.32 -1.90
N TRP A 208 -19.10 -8.26 -2.41
CA TRP A 208 -19.64 -7.40 -3.46
C TRP A 208 -19.95 -8.15 -4.74
N LEU A 209 -19.05 -9.00 -5.19
CA LEU A 209 -19.24 -9.82 -6.40
C LEU A 209 -20.22 -10.97 -6.17
N GLU A 210 -20.22 -11.61 -5.00
CA GLU A 210 -21.17 -12.65 -4.60
C GLU A 210 -22.61 -12.13 -4.65
N GLN A 211 -22.88 -10.97 -4.04
CA GLN A 211 -24.19 -10.34 -4.04
C GLN A 211 -24.70 -10.05 -5.46
N ARG A 212 -23.79 -9.84 -6.41
CA ARG A 212 -24.08 -9.59 -7.82
C ARG A 212 -24.12 -10.85 -8.68
N GLY A 213 -23.88 -12.02 -8.12
CA GLY A 213 -23.82 -13.30 -8.84
C GLY A 213 -22.64 -13.41 -9.83
N LYS A 214 -21.57 -12.61 -9.62
CA LYS A 214 -20.41 -12.51 -10.54
C LYS A 214 -19.30 -13.49 -10.17
N HIS A 215 -19.60 -14.78 -10.13
CA HIS A 215 -18.68 -15.83 -9.68
C HIS A 215 -17.39 -15.94 -10.53
N ASP A 216 -17.48 -15.69 -11.85
CA ASP A 216 -16.30 -15.69 -12.72
C ASP A 216 -15.34 -14.54 -12.38
N GLU A 217 -15.86 -13.37 -12.01
CA GLU A 217 -15.06 -12.22 -11.59
C GLU A 217 -14.39 -12.49 -10.23
N ILE A 218 -15.05 -13.22 -9.30
CA ILE A 218 -14.45 -13.68 -8.04
C ILE A 218 -13.26 -14.59 -8.33
N ALA A 219 -13.43 -15.57 -9.23
CA ALA A 219 -12.35 -16.49 -9.60
C ALA A 219 -11.16 -15.73 -10.23
N ALA A 220 -11.43 -14.77 -11.11
CA ALA A 220 -10.42 -13.94 -11.73
C ALA A 220 -9.70 -13.03 -10.70
N TYR A 221 -10.44 -12.46 -9.75
CA TYR A 221 -9.89 -11.66 -8.66
C TYR A 221 -8.97 -12.50 -7.77
N ARG A 222 -9.42 -13.68 -7.31
CA ARG A 222 -8.62 -14.61 -6.51
C ARG A 222 -7.34 -15.03 -7.22
N LYS A 223 -7.42 -15.34 -8.53
CA LYS A 223 -6.25 -15.68 -9.35
C LYS A 223 -5.24 -14.53 -9.42
N ARG A 224 -5.72 -13.30 -9.55
CA ARG A 224 -4.84 -12.10 -9.56
C ARG A 224 -4.16 -11.88 -8.21
N LYS A 225 -4.90 -12.01 -7.09
CA LYS A 225 -4.34 -11.89 -5.74
C LYS A 225 -3.33 -13.00 -5.45
N GLU A 226 -3.59 -14.24 -5.92
CA GLU A 226 -2.62 -15.34 -5.75
C GLU A 226 -1.34 -15.11 -6.56
N LEU A 227 -1.43 -14.59 -7.79
CA LEU A 227 -0.25 -14.17 -8.55
C LEU A 227 0.54 -13.11 -7.77
N HIS A 228 -0.14 -12.07 -7.27
CA HIS A 228 0.51 -11.03 -6.50
C HIS A 228 1.25 -11.60 -5.27
N ARG A 229 0.60 -12.51 -4.50
CA ARG A 229 1.25 -13.19 -3.36
C ARG A 229 2.47 -14.02 -3.77
N ARG A 230 2.46 -14.66 -4.97
CA ARG A 230 3.66 -15.36 -5.47
C ARG A 230 4.79 -14.38 -5.75
N LEU A 231 4.51 -13.22 -6.34
CA LEU A 231 5.52 -12.20 -6.58
C LEU A 231 6.10 -11.64 -5.26
N VAL A 232 5.25 -11.39 -4.26
CA VAL A 232 5.69 -10.97 -2.92
C VAL A 232 6.59 -12.04 -2.28
N ARG A 233 6.22 -13.33 -2.35
CA ARG A 233 7.08 -14.41 -1.84
C ARG A 233 8.45 -14.46 -2.52
N LEU A 234 8.52 -14.23 -3.83
CA LEU A 234 9.80 -14.14 -4.55
C LEU A 234 10.67 -12.99 -4.04
N ALA A 235 10.05 -11.83 -3.80
CA ALA A 235 10.73 -10.67 -3.24
C ALA A 235 11.20 -10.91 -1.79
N ASP A 236 10.37 -11.58 -0.98
CA ASP A 236 10.69 -11.91 0.42
C ASP A 236 11.88 -12.88 0.51
N VAL A 237 11.88 -13.94 -0.29
CA VAL A 237 13.03 -14.88 -0.38
C VAL A 237 14.29 -14.16 -0.84
N ALA A 238 14.17 -13.27 -1.86
CA ALA A 238 15.31 -12.46 -2.29
C ALA A 238 15.82 -11.55 -1.16
N GLY A 239 14.91 -10.97 -0.40
CA GLY A 239 15.24 -10.15 0.75
C GLY A 239 15.98 -10.90 1.85
N GLN A 240 15.57 -12.14 2.15
CA GLN A 240 16.23 -12.99 3.13
C GLN A 240 17.67 -13.32 2.69
N ASP A 241 17.87 -13.72 1.43
CA ASP A 241 19.20 -13.99 0.86
C ASP A 241 20.10 -12.74 0.92
N LEU A 242 19.57 -11.58 0.52
CA LEU A 242 20.32 -10.32 0.55
C LEU A 242 20.72 -9.93 1.97
N ASN A 243 19.82 -10.06 2.96
CA ASN A 243 20.15 -9.80 4.35
C ASN A 243 21.25 -10.73 4.86
N ALA A 244 21.24 -12.01 4.46
CA ALA A 244 22.31 -12.95 4.78
C ALA A 244 23.66 -12.50 4.18
N TYR A 245 23.70 -12.15 2.89
CA TYR A 245 24.92 -11.65 2.23
C TYR A 245 25.45 -10.37 2.86
N PHE A 246 24.56 -9.44 3.26
CA PHE A 246 24.97 -8.18 3.89
C PHE A 246 25.52 -8.37 5.31
N ALA A 247 25.10 -9.43 6.01
CA ALA A 247 25.58 -9.76 7.34
C ALA A 247 26.98 -10.42 7.32
N GLU A 248 27.40 -10.99 6.18
CA GLU A 248 28.72 -11.63 6.07
C GLU A 248 29.86 -10.61 6.05
N THR A 249 31.05 -11.08 6.46
CA THR A 249 32.27 -10.28 6.43
C THR A 249 32.93 -10.39 5.05
N LEU A 250 32.30 -9.78 4.05
CA LEU A 250 32.77 -9.70 2.67
C LEU A 250 33.22 -8.27 2.36
N ASP A 251 34.07 -8.09 1.34
CA ASP A 251 34.36 -6.74 0.87
C ASP A 251 33.16 -6.12 0.12
N PRO A 252 33.14 -4.78 -0.02
CA PRO A 252 31.99 -4.12 -0.67
C PRO A 252 31.76 -4.54 -2.12
N ASP A 253 32.78 -4.90 -2.88
CA ASP A 253 32.64 -5.28 -4.29
C ASP A 253 32.07 -6.70 -4.40
N GLU A 254 32.46 -7.61 -3.53
CA GLU A 254 31.88 -8.95 -3.42
C GLU A 254 30.39 -8.86 -3.05
N LYS A 255 30.02 -8.02 -2.06
CA LYS A 255 28.62 -7.78 -1.70
C LYS A 255 27.81 -7.22 -2.87
N ARG A 256 28.39 -6.32 -3.68
CA ARG A 256 27.72 -5.78 -4.89
C ARG A 256 27.44 -6.86 -5.91
N LEU A 257 28.41 -7.72 -6.18
CA LEU A 257 28.26 -8.83 -7.13
C LEU A 257 27.14 -9.79 -6.71
N LEU A 258 27.14 -10.21 -5.44
CA LEU A 258 26.09 -11.08 -4.89
C LEU A 258 24.71 -10.43 -4.96
N LYS A 259 24.62 -9.16 -4.60
CA LYS A 259 23.39 -8.36 -4.69
C LYS A 259 22.88 -8.25 -6.11
N GLU A 260 23.74 -7.88 -7.07
CA GLU A 260 23.36 -7.75 -8.48
C GLU A 260 22.84 -9.07 -9.03
N HIS A 261 23.57 -10.16 -8.83
CA HIS A 261 23.14 -11.49 -9.26
C HIS A 261 21.79 -11.91 -8.64
N ARG A 262 21.62 -11.65 -7.32
CA ARG A 262 20.36 -12.03 -6.64
C ARG A 262 19.15 -11.24 -7.14
N LEU A 263 19.31 -9.95 -7.40
CA LEU A 263 18.26 -9.09 -7.92
C LEU A 263 17.95 -9.38 -9.39
N GLU A 264 18.93 -9.76 -10.19
CA GLU A 264 18.76 -10.24 -11.57
C GLU A 264 17.92 -11.53 -11.58
N LEU A 265 18.28 -12.51 -10.76
CA LEU A 265 17.50 -13.74 -10.59
C LEU A 265 16.06 -13.47 -10.12
N LEU A 266 15.85 -12.49 -9.22
CA LEU A 266 14.51 -12.06 -8.83
C LEU A 266 13.74 -11.53 -10.03
N SER A 267 14.35 -10.65 -10.83
CA SER A 267 13.72 -10.07 -12.03
C SER A 267 13.30 -11.14 -13.03
N GLU A 268 14.16 -12.13 -13.28
CA GLU A 268 13.87 -13.28 -14.16
C GLU A 268 12.70 -14.12 -13.63
N ASN A 269 12.69 -14.46 -12.35
CA ASN A 269 11.61 -15.23 -11.73
C ASN A 269 10.27 -14.48 -11.76
N VAL A 270 10.28 -13.17 -11.49
CA VAL A 270 9.09 -12.32 -11.61
C VAL A 270 8.57 -12.28 -13.04
N ALA A 271 9.46 -12.11 -14.03
CA ALA A 271 9.09 -12.11 -15.44
C ALA A 271 8.48 -13.46 -15.87
N ALA A 272 9.03 -14.59 -15.41
CA ALA A 272 8.50 -15.92 -15.69
C ALA A 272 7.10 -16.12 -15.10
N GLU A 273 6.85 -15.72 -13.85
CA GLU A 273 5.52 -15.79 -13.21
C GLU A 273 4.49 -14.94 -13.95
N LEU A 274 4.86 -13.71 -14.34
CA LEU A 274 3.98 -12.84 -15.10
C LEU A 274 3.67 -13.41 -16.48
N GLN A 275 4.67 -13.93 -17.18
CA GLN A 275 4.48 -14.57 -18.49
C GLN A 275 3.56 -15.79 -18.40
N GLN A 276 3.72 -16.67 -17.40
CA GLN A 276 2.81 -17.79 -17.15
C GLN A 276 1.37 -17.34 -16.90
N ALA A 277 1.19 -16.16 -16.28
CA ALA A 277 -0.11 -15.55 -16.06
C ALA A 277 -0.66 -14.80 -17.29
N GLY A 278 0.06 -14.77 -18.42
CA GLY A 278 -0.31 -14.01 -19.62
C GLY A 278 -0.21 -12.48 -19.42
N ARG A 279 0.71 -12.02 -18.56
CA ARG A 279 0.92 -10.61 -18.23
C ARG A 279 2.33 -10.18 -18.59
N THR A 280 2.50 -8.90 -18.88
CA THR A 280 3.82 -8.26 -19.04
C THR A 280 4.24 -7.62 -17.74
N PRO A 281 5.56 -7.55 -17.42
CA PRO A 281 6.06 -6.74 -16.33
C PRO A 281 5.61 -5.28 -16.48
N ASP A 282 5.20 -4.67 -15.39
CA ASP A 282 4.93 -3.24 -15.36
C ASP A 282 6.25 -2.42 -15.33
N HIS A 283 6.14 -1.10 -15.43
CA HIS A 283 7.30 -0.21 -15.45
C HIS A 283 8.15 -0.35 -14.16
N TRP A 284 7.54 -0.68 -13.02
CA TRP A 284 8.25 -0.84 -11.75
C TRP A 284 9.26 -2.01 -11.76
N LEU A 285 8.91 -3.08 -12.46
CA LEU A 285 9.71 -4.33 -12.54
C LEU A 285 10.51 -4.44 -13.84
N SER A 286 10.43 -3.48 -14.76
CA SER A 286 11.05 -3.55 -16.09
C SER A 286 12.49 -3.04 -16.15
N GLY A 287 13.03 -2.49 -15.06
CA GLY A 287 14.38 -1.92 -14.98
C GLY A 287 15.34 -2.75 -14.13
N LYS A 288 16.55 -2.23 -13.93
CA LYS A 288 17.51 -2.81 -12.98
C LYS A 288 16.97 -2.63 -11.56
N LEU A 289 16.61 -3.74 -10.91
CA LEU A 289 16.13 -3.73 -9.52
C LEU A 289 17.26 -3.34 -8.55
N ASN A 290 16.87 -2.74 -7.43
CA ASN A 290 17.73 -2.46 -6.29
C ASN A 290 16.95 -2.65 -4.98
N ASN A 291 17.59 -2.49 -3.82
CA ASN A 291 16.96 -2.73 -2.52
C ASN A 291 15.66 -1.93 -2.32
N ALA A 292 15.59 -0.71 -2.86
CA ALA A 292 14.40 0.14 -2.69
C ALA A 292 13.15 -0.40 -3.44
N HIS A 293 13.32 -1.21 -4.47
CA HIS A 293 12.21 -1.84 -5.19
C HIS A 293 11.51 -2.94 -4.37
N LEU A 294 12.22 -3.57 -3.41
CA LEU A 294 11.64 -4.59 -2.54
C LEU A 294 10.75 -3.98 -1.45
N ILE A 295 10.97 -2.72 -1.07
CA ILE A 295 10.24 -2.07 0.03
C ILE A 295 8.73 -2.13 -0.17
N PRO A 296 8.12 -1.62 -1.27
CA PRO A 296 6.67 -1.69 -1.45
C PRO A 296 6.16 -3.11 -1.60
N MET A 297 6.94 -4.04 -2.16
CA MET A 297 6.51 -5.43 -2.34
C MET A 297 6.30 -6.14 -1.00
N THR A 298 7.11 -5.85 0.01
CA THR A 298 7.06 -6.50 1.33
C THR A 298 6.17 -5.77 2.33
N LEU A 299 5.94 -4.46 2.17
CA LEU A 299 5.14 -3.65 3.09
C LEU A 299 3.64 -3.99 3.06
N TYR A 300 3.09 -4.28 1.88
CA TYR A 300 1.63 -4.34 1.68
C TYR A 300 0.99 -5.68 2.03
N GLU A 301 1.73 -6.79 2.05
CA GLU A 301 1.12 -8.11 2.26
C GLU A 301 1.77 -8.96 3.36
N GLY A 302 2.79 -8.47 4.03
CA GLY A 302 3.56 -9.26 5.01
C GLY A 302 2.72 -9.80 6.18
N ARG A 303 1.62 -9.15 6.55
CA ARG A 303 0.73 -9.54 7.66
C ARG A 303 -0.66 -10.03 7.20
N VAL A 304 -0.97 -10.02 5.91
CA VAL A 304 -2.28 -10.50 5.38
C VAL A 304 -2.60 -11.93 5.84
N PRO A 305 -1.67 -12.90 5.87
CA PRO A 305 -1.97 -14.23 6.39
C PRO A 305 -2.48 -14.22 7.84
N ALA A 306 -1.93 -13.35 8.68
CA ALA A 306 -2.38 -13.21 10.07
C ALA A 306 -3.81 -12.67 10.18
N PHE A 307 -4.15 -11.64 9.42
CA PHE A 307 -5.50 -11.08 9.39
C PHE A 307 -6.52 -12.06 8.80
N ARG A 308 -6.12 -12.87 7.82
CA ARG A 308 -6.98 -13.95 7.29
C ARG A 308 -7.24 -15.03 8.33
N ALA A 309 -6.22 -15.46 9.09
CA ALA A 309 -6.41 -16.39 10.20
C ALA A 309 -7.36 -15.81 11.26
N LEU A 310 -7.24 -14.50 11.54
CA LEU A 310 -8.13 -13.78 12.44
C LEU A 310 -9.57 -13.77 11.95
N LEU A 311 -9.81 -13.53 10.67
CA LEU A 311 -11.13 -13.58 10.05
C LEU A 311 -11.75 -14.97 10.16
N VAL A 312 -10.97 -16.03 9.86
CA VAL A 312 -11.42 -17.43 10.02
C VAL A 312 -11.76 -17.73 11.48
N ALA A 313 -10.96 -17.25 12.44
CA ALA A 313 -11.24 -17.41 13.87
C ALA A 313 -12.53 -16.67 14.30
N CYS A 314 -12.90 -15.61 13.59
CA CYS A 314 -14.16 -14.89 13.72
C CYS A 314 -15.33 -15.51 12.92
N HIS A 315 -15.17 -16.69 12.32
CA HIS A 315 -16.21 -17.34 11.50
C HIS A 315 -16.73 -16.45 10.35
N GLU A 316 -15.84 -15.71 9.71
CA GLU A 316 -16.15 -14.74 8.63
C GLU A 316 -17.04 -13.56 9.07
N ASP A 317 -17.23 -13.37 10.38
CA ASP A 317 -17.93 -12.22 10.94
C ASP A 317 -17.03 -10.98 10.93
N ILE A 318 -17.46 -9.96 10.19
CA ILE A 318 -16.65 -8.76 9.97
C ILE A 318 -16.58 -7.85 11.20
N GLU A 319 -17.63 -7.83 12.03
CA GLU A 319 -17.64 -7.03 13.26
C GLU A 319 -16.68 -7.61 14.30
N CYS A 320 -16.71 -8.96 14.47
CA CYS A 320 -15.73 -9.68 15.26
C CYS A 320 -14.30 -9.40 14.75
N PHE A 321 -14.09 -9.51 13.45
CA PHE A 321 -12.79 -9.23 12.82
C PHE A 321 -12.28 -7.81 13.14
N TYR A 322 -13.13 -6.79 13.03
CA TYR A 322 -12.77 -5.42 13.38
C TYR A 322 -12.48 -5.25 14.87
N ALA A 323 -13.28 -5.87 15.75
CA ALA A 323 -13.06 -5.83 17.19
C ALA A 323 -11.70 -6.45 17.56
N GLN A 324 -11.38 -7.62 17.01
CA GLN A 324 -10.10 -8.30 17.24
C GLN A 324 -8.91 -7.50 16.64
N SER A 325 -9.09 -6.90 15.47
CA SER A 325 -8.07 -6.04 14.85
C SER A 325 -7.79 -4.80 15.70
N ARG A 326 -8.81 -4.20 16.32
CA ARG A 326 -8.63 -3.09 17.28
C ARG A 326 -7.87 -3.55 18.53
N MET A 327 -8.20 -4.71 19.09
CA MET A 327 -7.46 -5.26 20.23
C MET A 327 -5.97 -5.45 19.90
N LEU A 328 -5.64 -5.93 18.69
CA LEU A 328 -4.25 -5.99 18.22
C LEU A 328 -3.62 -4.61 18.09
N SER A 329 -4.37 -3.59 17.67
CA SER A 329 -3.88 -2.23 17.53
C SER A 329 -3.51 -1.56 18.85
N ASP A 330 -4.13 -1.98 19.94
CA ASP A 330 -3.90 -1.46 21.31
C ASP A 330 -2.64 -2.04 21.96
N LEU A 331 -2.09 -3.14 21.43
CA LEU A 331 -0.84 -3.73 21.90
C LEU A 331 0.36 -2.86 21.52
N ASP A 332 1.45 -2.93 22.28
CA ASP A 332 2.71 -2.38 21.83
C ASP A 332 3.23 -3.14 20.61
N LYS A 333 4.13 -2.51 19.81
CA LYS A 333 4.56 -3.09 18.53
C LYS A 333 5.22 -4.46 18.68
N PRO A 334 6.13 -4.75 19.63
CA PRO A 334 6.70 -6.09 19.79
C PRO A 334 5.68 -7.17 20.11
N GLU A 335 4.72 -6.89 20.99
CA GLU A 335 3.66 -7.83 21.37
C GLU A 335 2.69 -8.05 20.20
N ARG A 336 2.30 -6.99 19.50
CA ARG A 336 1.47 -7.05 18.28
C ARG A 336 2.14 -7.88 17.19
N ASP A 337 3.42 -7.64 16.90
CA ASP A 337 4.17 -8.40 15.90
C ASP A 337 4.24 -9.88 16.26
N SER A 338 4.52 -10.21 17.53
CA SER A 338 4.53 -11.61 18.01
C SER A 338 3.18 -12.29 17.82
N ARG A 339 2.08 -11.59 18.11
CA ARG A 339 0.72 -12.11 17.96
C ARG A 339 0.34 -12.33 16.50
N LEU A 340 0.71 -11.39 15.63
CA LEU A 340 0.51 -11.54 14.19
C LEU A 340 1.32 -12.70 13.61
N ASP A 341 2.56 -12.91 14.07
CA ASP A 341 3.39 -14.05 13.66
C ASP A 341 2.77 -15.38 14.09
N GLU A 342 2.16 -15.45 15.27
CA GLU A 342 1.44 -16.63 15.75
C GLU A 342 0.21 -16.93 14.88
N LEU A 343 -0.60 -15.91 14.56
CA LEU A 343 -1.77 -16.03 13.70
C LEU A 343 -1.38 -16.48 12.28
N ALA A 344 -0.32 -15.91 11.70
CA ALA A 344 0.16 -16.30 10.37
C ALA A 344 0.59 -17.77 10.32
N ARG A 345 1.22 -18.29 11.36
CA ARG A 345 1.55 -19.73 11.45
C ARG A 345 0.31 -20.63 11.49
N GLN A 346 -0.79 -20.18 12.10
CA GLN A 346 -2.05 -20.90 12.12
C GLN A 346 -2.70 -20.98 10.72
N ASP A 347 -2.67 -19.91 9.92
CA ASP A 347 -3.16 -19.91 8.53
C ASP A 347 -2.39 -20.92 7.66
N VAL A 348 -1.06 -20.95 7.76
CA VAL A 348 -0.21 -21.92 7.04
C VAL A 348 -0.53 -23.35 7.44
N ALA A 349 -0.69 -23.62 8.73
CA ALA A 349 -1.04 -24.95 9.24
C ALA A 349 -2.43 -25.41 8.78
N ALA A 350 -3.42 -24.50 8.75
CA ALA A 350 -4.78 -24.80 8.29
C ALA A 350 -4.84 -25.13 6.78
N ARG A 351 -3.97 -24.54 5.97
CA ARG A 351 -3.87 -24.74 4.51
C ARG A 351 -2.98 -25.90 4.11
N SER A 352 -2.28 -26.54 5.06
CA SER A 352 -1.41 -27.67 4.78
C SER A 352 -2.24 -28.87 4.27
N PRO A 353 -1.84 -29.53 3.15
CA PRO A 353 -2.56 -30.71 2.61
C PRO A 353 -2.72 -31.85 3.61
N TRP A 354 -1.88 -31.91 4.65
CA TRP A 354 -1.95 -32.93 5.70
C TRP A 354 -3.16 -32.79 6.64
N ASN A 355 -3.75 -31.61 6.80
CA ASN A 355 -4.94 -31.42 7.62
C ASN A 355 -6.24 -31.85 6.93
N SER A 356 -6.29 -31.85 5.60
CA SER A 356 -7.44 -32.34 4.82
C SER A 356 -7.57 -33.87 4.84
N ILE A 357 -6.54 -34.60 5.23
CA ILE A 357 -6.53 -36.07 5.37
C ILE A 357 -7.11 -36.49 6.72
N ASN A 358 -6.81 -35.77 7.80
CA ASN A 358 -7.28 -36.09 9.15
C ASN A 358 -8.79 -35.85 9.37
N THR A 359 -9.38 -34.86 8.67
CA THR A 359 -10.83 -34.60 8.78
C THR A 359 -11.69 -35.67 8.09
N ARG A 360 -11.10 -36.47 7.18
CA ARG A 360 -11.81 -37.60 6.54
C ARG A 360 -11.68 -38.94 7.28
N LEU A 361 -10.76 -39.04 8.26
CA LEU A 361 -10.54 -40.28 9.02
C LEU A 361 -11.30 -40.33 10.36
N THR A 362 -11.95 -39.26 10.78
CA THR A 362 -12.79 -39.22 12.00
C THR A 362 -14.29 -39.31 11.71
N ALA A 363 -14.69 -39.62 10.47
CA ALA A 363 -16.08 -39.79 10.05
C ALA A 363 -16.43 -41.27 9.67
N TYR A 364 -15.78 -42.25 10.33
CA TYR A 364 -16.18 -43.67 10.27
C TYR A 364 -16.32 -44.22 11.66
#